data_41b4464b132c1c4b26f02197cd257856
#
_entry.id   41b4464b132c1c4b26f02197cd257856
#
_cell.length_a   1.000
_cell.length_b   1.000
_cell.length_c   1.000
_cell.angle_alpha   90.00
_cell.angle_beta   90.00
_cell.angle_gamma   90.00
#
_symmetry.space_group_name_H-M   'P 1'
#
loop_
_entity.id
_entity.type
_entity.pdbx_description
1 polymer ?
#
loop_
_entity_poly.entity_id
_entity_poly.type
_entity_poly.pdbx_seq_one_letter_code
_entity_poly.pdbx_strand_id
1 'polypeptide(L)'
;MAATGREIIWGSPTAPRVEVIGGFAVLVLITLITTVATNGLGTDHPVRRFFYDVGLPVILFYAPGAAAAVGAYLRCGAVTCLVVGLIPAAFFVVVAVVGSTVGAPGVGGGDAPLWSITLAFATISMITAGVGFVVGVVVGTVGR
;
A
#
# COMPACT_ATOMS: atom_id res chain seq x y z
N MET A 1 -11.82 -10.38 -27.66
CA MET A 1 -12.94 -9.50 -27.26
C MET A 1 -12.36 -8.28 -26.59
N ALA A 2 -12.62 -7.07 -27.10
CA ALA A 2 -12.19 -5.83 -26.44
C ALA A 2 -12.96 -5.67 -25.13
N ALA A 3 -12.24 -5.42 -24.02
CA ALA A 3 -12.85 -5.14 -22.74
C ALA A 3 -13.68 -3.85 -22.86
N THR A 4 -14.92 -3.88 -22.38
CA THR A 4 -15.75 -2.68 -22.34
C THR A 4 -15.15 -1.68 -21.35
N GLY A 5 -15.30 -0.36 -21.61
CA GLY A 5 -14.76 0.66 -20.69
C GLY A 5 -15.24 0.47 -19.25
N ARG A 6 -16.43 -0.09 -19.04
CA ARG A 6 -16.96 -0.44 -17.72
C ARG A 6 -16.16 -1.54 -17.03
N GLU A 7 -15.69 -2.56 -17.77
CA GLU A 7 -14.86 -3.63 -17.22
C GLU A 7 -13.44 -3.16 -16.85
N ILE A 8 -12.92 -2.18 -17.59
CA ILE A 8 -11.61 -1.57 -17.22
C ILE A 8 -11.72 -0.80 -15.90
N ILE A 9 -12.81 -0.07 -15.70
CA ILE A 9 -13.00 0.74 -14.49
C ILE A 9 -13.39 -0.12 -13.29
N TRP A 10 -14.45 -0.91 -13.44
CA TRP A 10 -15.04 -1.68 -12.34
C TRP A 10 -14.53 -3.11 -12.24
N GLY A 11 -13.86 -3.62 -13.26
CA GLY A 11 -13.38 -5.01 -13.33
C GLY A 11 -14.48 -6.02 -13.63
N SER A 12 -14.08 -7.28 -13.76
CA SER A 12 -15.00 -8.41 -13.96
C SER A 12 -15.85 -8.69 -12.70
N PRO A 13 -17.11 -9.09 -12.80
CA PRO A 13 -17.93 -9.46 -11.65
C PRO A 13 -17.40 -10.65 -10.85
N THR A 14 -16.59 -11.52 -11.48
CA THR A 14 -15.98 -12.70 -10.86
C THR A 14 -14.55 -12.45 -10.34
N ALA A 15 -14.05 -11.20 -10.43
CA ALA A 15 -12.70 -10.89 -10.00
C ALA A 15 -12.55 -10.93 -8.46
N PRO A 16 -11.43 -11.46 -7.93
CA PRO A 16 -11.18 -11.61 -6.49
C PRO A 16 -10.74 -10.29 -5.85
N ARG A 17 -11.59 -9.26 -5.91
CA ARG A 17 -11.26 -7.90 -5.44
C ARG A 17 -11.05 -7.84 -3.94
N VAL A 18 -11.91 -8.53 -3.19
CA VAL A 18 -11.88 -8.54 -1.72
C VAL A 18 -10.60 -9.22 -1.23
N GLU A 19 -10.20 -10.30 -1.90
CA GLU A 19 -8.97 -11.03 -1.57
C GLU A 19 -7.73 -10.19 -1.86
N VAL A 20 -7.70 -9.46 -2.98
CA VAL A 20 -6.57 -8.58 -3.34
C VAL A 20 -6.47 -7.40 -2.38
N ILE A 21 -7.58 -6.70 -2.13
CA ILE A 21 -7.61 -5.55 -1.20
C ILE A 21 -7.31 -6.02 0.22
N GLY A 22 -7.99 -7.07 0.69
CA GLY A 22 -7.85 -7.60 2.04
C GLY A 22 -6.47 -8.17 2.31
N GLY A 23 -5.94 -8.97 1.40
CA GLY A 23 -4.59 -9.53 1.51
C GLY A 23 -3.52 -8.44 1.56
N PHE A 24 -3.65 -7.41 0.72
CA PHE A 24 -2.73 -6.27 0.73
C PHE A 24 -2.87 -5.44 2.02
N ALA A 25 -4.10 -5.18 2.48
CA ALA A 25 -4.36 -4.46 3.73
C ALA A 25 -3.74 -5.17 4.94
N VAL A 26 -3.88 -6.48 5.03
CA VAL A 26 -3.28 -7.29 6.09
C VAL A 26 -1.75 -7.20 6.05
N LEU A 27 -1.14 -7.29 4.87
CA LEU A 27 0.31 -7.17 4.69
C LEU A 27 0.82 -5.81 5.18
N VAL A 28 0.17 -4.71 4.78
CA VAL A 28 0.50 -3.35 5.21
C VAL A 28 0.37 -3.21 6.72
N LEU A 29 -0.74 -3.69 7.29
CA LEU A 29 -1.01 -3.61 8.72
C LEU A 29 0.04 -4.35 9.55
N ILE A 30 0.37 -5.59 9.18
CA ILE A 30 1.40 -6.38 9.87
C ILE A 30 2.74 -5.65 9.81
N THR A 31 3.14 -5.12 8.65
CA THR A 31 4.41 -4.40 8.52
C THR A 31 4.46 -3.15 9.41
N LEU A 32 3.38 -2.35 9.43
CA LEU A 32 3.32 -1.15 10.25
C LEU A 32 3.35 -1.48 11.75
N ILE A 33 2.56 -2.46 12.20
CA ILE A 33 2.55 -2.90 13.60
C ILE A 33 3.94 -3.42 14.00
N THR A 34 4.58 -4.23 13.16
CA THR A 34 5.92 -4.75 13.45
C THR A 34 6.94 -3.62 13.52
N THR A 35 6.85 -2.63 12.62
CA THR A 35 7.74 -1.46 12.64
C THR A 35 7.59 -0.68 13.95
N VAL A 36 6.36 -0.42 14.39
CA VAL A 36 6.10 0.26 15.67
C VAL A 36 6.60 -0.58 16.84
N ALA A 37 6.37 -1.88 16.85
CA ALA A 37 6.83 -2.78 17.89
C ALA A 37 8.38 -2.81 18.02
N THR A 38 9.10 -2.67 16.89
CA THR A 38 10.58 -2.65 16.89
C THR A 38 11.17 -1.35 17.44
N ASN A 39 10.37 -0.29 17.64
CA ASN A 39 10.87 0.98 18.24
C ASN A 39 11.42 0.80 19.67
N GLY A 40 10.92 -0.18 20.41
CA GLY A 40 11.43 -0.51 21.74
C GLY A 40 12.80 -1.19 21.76
N LEU A 41 13.34 -1.63 20.60
CA LEU A 41 14.61 -2.38 20.53
C LEU A 41 15.88 -1.50 20.48
N GLY A 42 15.74 -0.17 20.48
CA GLY A 42 16.85 0.76 20.31
C GLY A 42 17.22 1.01 18.84
N THR A 43 17.88 2.15 18.59
CA THR A 43 18.17 2.64 17.23
C THR A 43 19.11 1.77 16.42
N ASP A 44 20.05 1.10 17.09
CA ASP A 44 21.11 0.30 16.44
C ASP A 44 20.74 -1.17 16.25
N HIS A 45 19.55 -1.59 16.71
CA HIS A 45 19.13 -2.97 16.59
C HIS A 45 18.91 -3.38 15.12
N PRO A 46 19.51 -4.47 14.62
CA PRO A 46 19.48 -4.83 13.21
C PRO A 46 18.06 -5.06 12.67
N VAL A 47 17.15 -5.62 13.48
CA VAL A 47 15.76 -5.83 13.12
C VAL A 47 15.04 -4.49 12.88
N ARG A 48 15.24 -3.52 13.76
CA ARG A 48 14.66 -2.18 13.59
C ARG A 48 15.18 -1.53 12.31
N ARG A 49 16.50 -1.54 12.09
CA ARG A 49 17.12 -1.02 10.85
C ARG A 49 16.52 -1.65 9.61
N PHE A 50 16.38 -2.98 9.58
CA PHE A 50 15.80 -3.68 8.45
C PHE A 50 14.37 -3.20 8.15
N PHE A 51 13.50 -3.05 9.17
CA PHE A 51 12.13 -2.58 8.96
C PHE A 51 12.07 -1.13 8.50
N TYR A 52 12.94 -0.25 9.01
CA TYR A 52 12.96 1.16 8.61
C TYR A 52 13.61 1.38 7.25
N ASP A 53 14.72 0.71 6.97
CA ASP A 53 15.50 0.96 5.76
C ASP A 53 14.96 0.19 4.55
N VAL A 54 14.31 -0.94 4.76
CA VAL A 54 13.82 -1.82 3.69
C VAL A 54 12.32 -2.06 3.78
N GLY A 55 11.81 -2.50 4.93
CA GLY A 55 10.42 -2.90 5.11
C GLY A 55 9.43 -1.80 4.79
N LEU A 56 9.58 -0.63 5.41
CA LEU A 56 8.70 0.52 5.17
C LEU A 56 8.77 1.04 3.72
N PRO A 57 9.96 1.31 3.13
CA PRO A 57 10.01 1.73 1.73
C PRO A 57 9.39 0.72 0.77
N VAL A 58 9.62 -0.57 0.97
CA VAL A 58 9.04 -1.60 0.12
C VAL A 58 7.52 -1.61 0.22
N ILE A 59 6.97 -1.63 1.44
CA ILE A 59 5.51 -1.76 1.63
C ILE A 59 4.75 -0.47 1.26
N LEU A 60 5.38 0.70 1.46
CA LEU A 60 4.72 1.99 1.19
C LEU A 60 4.85 2.42 -0.27
N PHE A 61 5.96 2.08 -0.95
CA PHE A 61 6.25 2.61 -2.28
C PHE A 61 6.18 1.57 -3.39
N TYR A 62 6.66 0.34 -3.16
CA TYR A 62 6.73 -0.68 -4.21
C TYR A 62 5.56 -1.66 -4.19
N ALA A 63 5.13 -2.08 -3.01
CA ALA A 63 4.08 -3.07 -2.87
C ALA A 63 2.71 -2.63 -3.43
N PRO A 64 2.29 -1.34 -3.36
CA PRO A 64 1.06 -0.89 -4.02
C PRO A 64 1.08 -1.12 -5.52
N GLY A 65 2.24 -0.87 -6.17
CA GLY A 65 2.42 -1.12 -7.60
C GLY A 65 2.31 -2.60 -7.94
N ALA A 66 2.97 -3.47 -7.18
CA ALA A 66 2.90 -4.92 -7.37
C ALA A 66 1.46 -5.46 -7.16
N ALA A 67 0.79 -5.05 -6.07
CA ALA A 67 -0.58 -5.44 -5.79
C ALA A 67 -1.57 -4.94 -6.84
N ALA A 68 -1.39 -3.70 -7.34
CA ALA A 68 -2.19 -3.16 -8.43
C ALA A 68 -1.95 -3.91 -9.75
N ALA A 69 -0.71 -4.31 -10.06
CA ALA A 69 -0.39 -5.11 -11.25
C ALA A 69 -1.08 -6.49 -11.19
N VAL A 70 -1.02 -7.17 -10.05
CA VAL A 70 -1.73 -8.44 -9.83
C VAL A 70 -3.25 -8.23 -9.95
N GLY A 71 -3.80 -7.19 -9.30
CA GLY A 71 -5.22 -6.87 -9.38
C GLY A 71 -5.69 -6.59 -10.82
N ALA A 72 -4.90 -5.84 -11.60
CA ALA A 72 -5.20 -5.58 -13.01
C ALA A 72 -5.12 -6.85 -13.87
N TYR A 73 -4.10 -7.68 -13.67
CA TYR A 73 -3.98 -8.99 -14.32
C TYR A 73 -5.20 -9.90 -14.03
N LEU A 74 -5.68 -9.89 -12.79
CA LEU A 74 -6.88 -10.61 -12.34
C LEU A 74 -8.20 -9.91 -12.72
N ARG A 75 -8.15 -8.82 -13.51
CA ARG A 75 -9.32 -8.02 -13.94
C ARG A 75 -10.14 -7.41 -12.80
N CYS A 76 -9.49 -7.03 -11.70
CA CYS A 76 -10.18 -6.40 -10.58
C CYS A 76 -10.64 -4.95 -10.88
N GLY A 77 -10.12 -4.32 -11.94
CA GLY A 77 -10.48 -2.97 -12.38
C GLY A 77 -9.68 -1.86 -11.72
N ALA A 78 -9.74 -0.66 -12.33
CA ALA A 78 -8.99 0.51 -11.89
C ALA A 78 -9.37 0.96 -10.47
N VAL A 79 -10.65 0.86 -10.10
CA VAL A 79 -11.12 1.23 -8.74
C VAL A 79 -10.43 0.42 -7.66
N THR A 80 -10.25 -0.90 -7.86
CA THR A 80 -9.50 -1.75 -6.92
C THR A 80 -8.05 -1.29 -6.78
N CYS A 81 -7.41 -0.92 -7.89
CA CYS A 81 -6.03 -0.43 -7.88
C CYS A 81 -5.89 0.91 -7.15
N LEU A 82 -6.86 1.82 -7.30
CA LEU A 82 -6.92 3.08 -6.55
C LEU A 82 -7.06 2.82 -5.04
N VAL A 83 -7.95 1.91 -4.64
CA VAL A 83 -8.09 1.52 -3.23
C VAL A 83 -6.79 0.96 -2.68
N VAL A 84 -6.15 0.03 -3.40
CA VAL A 84 -4.84 -0.53 -3.04
C VAL A 84 -3.79 0.57 -2.86
N GLY A 85 -3.74 1.57 -3.77
CA GLY A 85 -2.82 2.70 -3.67
C GLY A 85 -3.04 3.60 -2.45
N LEU A 86 -4.27 3.68 -1.92
CA LEU A 86 -4.61 4.49 -0.75
C LEU A 86 -4.39 3.77 0.59
N ILE A 87 -4.37 2.44 0.61
CA ILE A 87 -4.25 1.64 1.84
C ILE A 87 -3.04 2.04 2.70
N PRO A 88 -1.80 2.16 2.15
CA PRO A 88 -0.65 2.50 2.98
C PRO A 88 -0.79 3.86 3.69
N ALA A 89 -1.29 4.87 2.98
CA ALA A 89 -1.50 6.19 3.55
C ALA A 89 -2.60 6.17 4.64
N ALA A 90 -3.71 5.47 4.41
CA ALA A 90 -4.80 5.34 5.36
C ALA A 90 -4.33 4.64 6.66
N PHE A 91 -3.63 3.52 6.54
CA PHE A 91 -3.08 2.83 7.71
C PHE A 91 -1.99 3.63 8.43
N PHE A 92 -1.16 4.38 7.67
CA PHE A 92 -0.17 5.27 8.28
C PHE A 92 -0.84 6.31 9.17
N VAL A 93 -1.91 6.95 8.71
CA VAL A 93 -2.70 7.92 9.52
C VAL A 93 -3.25 7.25 10.77
N VAL A 94 -3.88 6.08 10.63
CA VAL A 94 -4.45 5.35 11.77
C VAL A 94 -3.36 5.03 12.80
N VAL A 95 -2.22 4.47 12.36
CA VAL A 95 -1.12 4.13 13.26
C VAL A 95 -0.51 5.37 13.91
N ALA A 96 -0.37 6.47 13.16
CA ALA A 96 0.17 7.72 13.71
C ALA A 96 -0.78 8.36 14.74
N VAL A 97 -2.08 8.40 14.46
CA VAL A 97 -3.09 8.96 15.40
C VAL A 97 -3.20 8.07 16.64
N VAL A 98 -3.40 6.77 16.47
CA VAL A 98 -3.51 5.84 17.62
C VAL A 98 -2.20 5.82 18.40
N GLY A 99 -1.06 5.71 17.73
CA GLY A 99 0.26 5.70 18.39
C GLY A 99 0.53 6.97 19.20
N SER A 100 0.16 8.14 18.69
CA SER A 100 0.30 9.40 19.42
C SER A 100 -0.61 9.49 20.64
N THR A 101 -1.84 8.94 20.57
CA THR A 101 -2.78 8.93 21.71
C THR A 101 -2.35 8.00 22.83
N VAL A 102 -1.69 6.88 22.52
CA VAL A 102 -1.18 5.91 23.51
C VAL A 102 0.28 6.19 23.92
N GLY A 103 0.89 7.25 23.41
CA GLY A 103 2.28 7.62 23.74
C GLY A 103 3.31 6.61 23.20
N ALA A 104 3.04 5.98 22.06
CA ALA A 104 3.94 4.99 21.48
C ALA A 104 5.29 5.64 21.09
N PRO A 105 6.44 5.04 21.46
CA PRO A 105 7.75 5.60 21.17
C PRO A 105 7.96 5.78 19.64
N GLY A 106 8.42 6.96 19.23
CA GLY A 106 8.73 7.26 17.82
C GLY A 106 7.51 7.59 16.96
N VAL A 107 6.32 7.71 17.54
CA VAL A 107 5.12 8.17 16.86
C VAL A 107 4.78 9.58 17.31
N GLY A 108 4.65 10.52 16.36
CA GLY A 108 4.23 11.90 16.65
C GLY A 108 5.33 12.89 17.01
N GLY A 109 6.62 12.51 16.99
CA GLY A 109 7.76 13.38 17.36
C GLY A 109 8.54 13.98 16.18
N GLY A 110 8.02 13.99 14.97
CA GLY A 110 8.71 14.52 13.80
C GLY A 110 8.43 16.02 13.56
N ASP A 111 9.41 16.73 12.98
CA ASP A 111 9.30 18.16 12.63
C ASP A 111 8.30 18.42 11.48
N ALA A 112 7.94 17.41 10.71
CA ALA A 112 7.00 17.54 9.60
C ALA A 112 5.56 17.27 10.06
N PRO A 113 4.60 18.11 9.62
CA PRO A 113 3.20 17.90 9.97
C PRO A 113 2.67 16.59 9.35
N LEU A 114 1.87 15.84 10.13
CA LEU A 114 1.35 14.53 9.77
C LEU A 114 0.67 14.50 8.38
N TRP A 115 -0.09 15.57 8.06
CA TRP A 115 -0.78 15.66 6.78
C TRP A 115 0.17 15.70 5.57
N SER A 116 1.34 16.35 5.69
CA SER A 116 2.31 16.45 4.59
C SER A 116 2.97 15.10 4.31
N ILE A 117 3.31 14.35 5.36
CA ILE A 117 3.87 13.01 5.25
C ILE A 117 2.83 12.06 4.64
N THR A 118 1.59 12.13 5.12
CA THR A 118 0.48 11.32 4.59
C THR A 118 0.22 11.61 3.12
N LEU A 119 0.22 12.90 2.73
CA LEU A 119 0.02 13.29 1.34
C LEU A 119 1.16 12.79 0.44
N ALA A 120 2.40 12.88 0.90
CA ALA A 120 3.55 12.35 0.18
C ALA A 120 3.42 10.83 -0.04
N PHE A 121 3.07 10.07 1.01
CA PHE A 121 2.86 8.62 0.91
C PHE A 121 1.70 8.27 -0.03
N ALA A 122 0.56 8.97 0.10
CA ALA A 122 -0.58 8.77 -0.77
C ALA A 122 -0.20 9.02 -2.24
N THR A 123 0.50 10.11 -2.52
CA THR A 123 0.89 10.48 -3.89
C THR A 123 1.81 9.43 -4.50
N ILE A 124 2.86 9.02 -3.79
CA ILE A 124 3.83 8.03 -4.30
C ILE A 124 3.14 6.68 -4.49
N SER A 125 2.36 6.23 -3.49
CA SER A 125 1.63 4.95 -3.57
C SER A 125 0.61 4.93 -4.72
N MET A 126 -0.06 6.05 -4.98
CA MET A 126 -1.00 6.18 -6.10
C MET A 126 -0.29 6.15 -7.46
N ILE A 127 0.86 6.81 -7.59
CA ILE A 127 1.67 6.77 -8.81
C ILE A 127 2.14 5.33 -9.09
N THR A 128 2.69 4.65 -8.08
CA THR A 128 3.17 3.27 -8.24
C THR A 128 2.02 2.29 -8.51
N ALA A 129 0.86 2.47 -7.87
CA ALA A 129 -0.34 1.68 -8.17
C ALA A 129 -0.84 1.93 -9.60
N GLY A 130 -0.81 3.17 -10.08
CA GLY A 130 -1.15 3.52 -11.47
C GLY A 130 -0.22 2.85 -12.49
N VAL A 131 1.09 2.91 -12.26
CA VAL A 131 2.08 2.21 -13.10
C VAL A 131 1.84 0.70 -13.05
N GLY A 132 1.64 0.13 -11.85
CA GLY A 132 1.33 -1.29 -11.68
C GLY A 132 0.07 -1.72 -12.43
N PHE A 133 -0.98 -0.89 -12.38
CA PHE A 133 -2.22 -1.15 -13.13
C PHE A 133 -1.95 -1.25 -14.64
N VAL A 134 -1.23 -0.29 -15.22
CA VAL A 134 -0.89 -0.30 -16.64
C VAL A 134 -0.11 -1.57 -17.01
N VAL A 135 0.92 -1.90 -16.23
CA VAL A 135 1.72 -3.12 -16.43
C VAL A 135 0.84 -4.37 -16.37
N GLY A 136 -0.03 -4.47 -15.36
CA GLY A 136 -0.92 -5.62 -15.19
C GLY A 136 -1.91 -5.78 -16.35
N VAL A 137 -2.46 -4.67 -16.88
CA VAL A 137 -3.33 -4.69 -18.07
C VAL A 137 -2.55 -5.16 -19.29
N VAL A 138 -1.35 -4.61 -19.55
CA VAL A 138 -0.52 -4.98 -20.70
C VAL A 138 -0.16 -6.47 -20.65
N VAL A 139 0.35 -6.95 -19.52
CA VAL A 139 0.69 -8.37 -19.34
C VAL A 139 -0.54 -9.26 -19.53
N GLY A 140 -1.69 -8.87 -18.98
CA GLY A 140 -2.94 -9.60 -19.12
C GLY A 140 -3.51 -9.62 -20.56
N THR A 141 -3.13 -8.67 -21.41
CA THR A 141 -3.55 -8.64 -22.83
C THR A 141 -2.60 -9.41 -23.75
N VAL A 142 -1.29 -9.38 -23.46
CA VAL A 142 -0.26 -10.06 -24.27
C VAL A 142 -0.17 -11.56 -23.96
N GLY A 143 -0.45 -11.94 -22.70
CA GLY A 143 -0.35 -13.34 -22.24
C GLY A 143 -1.56 -14.22 -22.58
N ARG A 144 -2.47 -13.75 -23.43
CA ARG A 144 -3.66 -14.48 -23.93
C ARG A 144 -3.66 -14.60 -25.42
#